data_dccc99728a96709d3d01ca261d654441
#
_entry.id   dccc99728a96709d3d01ca261d654441
#
_cell.length_a   1.000
_cell.length_b   1.000
_cell.length_c   1.000
_cell.angle_alpha   90.00
_cell.angle_beta   90.00
_cell.angle_gamma   90.00
#
_symmetry.space_group_name_H-M   'P 1'
#
loop_
_entity.id
_entity.type
_entity.pdbx_description
1 polymer ?
#
loop_
_entity_poly.entity_id
_entity_poly.type
_entity_poly.pdbx_seq_one_letter_code
_entity_poly.pdbx_strand_id
1 'polypeptide(L)'
;MLKKITRRRFVSSLSVLAAMPLLSPRAVRAATGKTVSVDRYNNHDWIAAFKQAFAEGDTVVVPAGLTCENINTGIFIPDGKTLLIRGALKGNGRGRFVLQEGCKVIGEGEGRTHNITLDVRGSDCVIKGLAMSGFGPVTQIYIGGKKPRVMRNLLIDRIAVSQANYAILRQGFHNQVDGARITNSKFSHLQGDAIEWNVAINDRNILISDHVIDNINCTNGKINWGIGIGLAGSTYDNDYPEQQTVKNFVVANITGSNCRQLVHVENGKHFVIRNIKASNITPDFSKKAGIDNATVAIYGCDNFVIDNVDM
;
A
#
# COMPACT_ATOMS: atom_id res chain seq x y z
N MET A 1 -3.30 -26.55 -33.59
CA MET A 1 -1.91 -26.56 -34.07
C MET A 1 -1.02 -25.98 -32.96
N LEU A 2 -0.45 -26.81 -32.12
CA LEU A 2 0.37 -26.40 -30.97
C LEU A 2 1.79 -26.06 -31.48
N LYS A 3 2.18 -24.80 -31.39
CA LYS A 3 3.57 -24.39 -31.65
C LYS A 3 4.45 -24.76 -30.45
N LYS A 4 5.38 -25.69 -30.70
CA LYS A 4 6.46 -26.03 -29.76
C LYS A 4 7.31 -24.78 -29.47
N ILE A 5 7.33 -24.33 -28.22
CA ILE A 5 8.26 -23.31 -27.74
C ILE A 5 9.58 -24.00 -27.42
N THR A 6 10.59 -23.76 -28.25
CA THR A 6 11.95 -24.26 -28.07
C THR A 6 12.64 -23.55 -26.90
N ARG A 7 13.15 -24.32 -25.96
CA ARG A 7 14.05 -23.87 -24.88
C ARG A 7 15.26 -23.13 -25.49
N ARG A 8 15.28 -21.84 -25.44
CA ARG A 8 16.51 -21.06 -25.65
C ARG A 8 17.10 -20.67 -24.28
N ARG A 9 18.34 -21.05 -24.12
CA ARG A 9 19.30 -20.87 -23.04
C ARG A 9 19.06 -19.61 -22.20
N PHE A 10 18.70 -19.82 -20.94
CA PHE A 10 18.70 -18.81 -19.89
C PHE A 10 19.91 -19.06 -19.00
N VAL A 11 21.06 -18.49 -19.35
CA VAL A 11 22.21 -18.38 -18.49
C VAL A 11 22.76 -16.97 -18.69
N SER A 12 22.34 -16.06 -17.84
CA SER A 12 23.08 -14.86 -17.41
C SER A 12 22.14 -13.79 -16.82
N SER A 13 21.58 -14.01 -15.65
CA SER A 13 21.00 -12.93 -14.84
C SER A 13 20.85 -13.25 -13.35
N LEU A 14 21.73 -14.12 -12.82
CA LEU A 14 21.80 -14.30 -11.36
C LEU A 14 22.41 -13.09 -10.63
N SER A 15 22.89 -12.07 -11.33
CA SER A 15 23.55 -10.90 -10.74
C SER A 15 22.58 -9.78 -10.30
N VAL A 16 21.28 -9.85 -10.60
CA VAL A 16 20.32 -8.81 -10.20
C VAL A 16 19.89 -8.96 -8.73
N LEU A 17 20.02 -10.15 -8.14
CA LEU A 17 19.66 -10.37 -6.75
C LEU A 17 20.71 -9.86 -5.73
N ALA A 18 21.94 -9.61 -6.15
CA ALA A 18 23.03 -9.22 -5.24
C ALA A 18 23.16 -7.71 -5.00
N ALA A 19 22.41 -6.87 -5.69
CA ALA A 19 22.56 -5.41 -5.66
C ALA A 19 21.32 -4.62 -5.21
N MET A 20 20.32 -5.27 -4.59
CA MET A 20 19.45 -4.48 -3.74
C MET A 20 20.25 -4.12 -2.49
N PRO A 21 20.62 -2.86 -2.28
CA PRO A 21 21.12 -2.48 -0.97
C PRO A 21 20.01 -2.89 0.00
N LEU A 22 20.32 -3.82 0.89
CA LEU A 22 19.56 -4.02 2.09
C LEU A 22 19.57 -2.64 2.74
N LEU A 23 18.49 -1.86 2.50
CA LEU A 23 18.25 -0.66 3.27
C LEU A 23 18.23 -1.17 4.70
N SER A 24 19.38 -1.07 5.37
CA SER A 24 19.49 -1.39 6.77
C SER A 24 18.31 -0.69 7.42
N PRO A 25 17.45 -1.37 8.20
CA PRO A 25 16.47 -0.66 8.97
C PRO A 25 17.27 0.31 9.81
N ARG A 26 17.29 1.58 9.42
CA ARG A 26 17.80 2.65 10.30
C ARG A 26 17.05 2.39 11.60
N ALA A 27 17.77 1.96 12.62
CA ALA A 27 17.20 1.64 13.92
C ALA A 27 16.20 2.76 14.22
N VAL A 28 14.92 2.38 14.39
CA VAL A 28 13.90 3.33 14.79
C VAL A 28 14.38 3.85 16.13
N ARG A 29 15.10 4.98 16.12
CA ARG A 29 15.53 5.66 17.35
C ARG A 29 14.27 5.84 18.16
N ALA A 30 14.26 5.33 19.38
CA ALA A 30 13.22 5.63 20.33
C ALA A 30 13.06 7.17 20.32
N ALA A 31 11.86 7.65 20.08
CA ALA A 31 11.60 9.09 20.10
C ALA A 31 11.95 9.57 21.51
N THR A 32 13.05 10.29 21.65
CA THR A 32 13.46 10.95 22.90
C THR A 32 12.64 12.22 23.13
N GLY A 33 11.61 12.45 22.31
CA GLY A 33 10.78 13.64 22.33
C GLY A 33 9.59 13.57 23.29
N LYS A 34 8.94 14.70 23.48
CA LYS A 34 7.76 14.85 24.35
C LYS A 34 6.60 13.99 23.85
N THR A 35 6.10 13.12 24.70
CA THR A 35 4.88 12.32 24.44
C THR A 35 3.68 13.02 25.07
N VAL A 36 2.60 13.16 24.32
CA VAL A 36 1.34 13.77 24.78
C VAL A 36 0.16 12.88 24.39
N SER A 37 -0.83 12.83 25.26
CA SER A 37 -2.07 12.10 25.02
C SER A 37 -3.11 13.05 24.43
N VAL A 38 -3.80 12.64 23.36
CA VAL A 38 -4.73 13.50 22.62
C VAL A 38 -5.97 13.89 23.43
N ASP A 39 -6.40 13.04 24.38
CA ASP A 39 -7.57 13.28 25.22
C ASP A 39 -7.40 14.48 26.17
N ARG A 40 -6.16 14.86 26.48
CA ARG A 40 -5.86 16.07 27.29
C ARG A 40 -6.38 17.37 26.66
N TYR A 41 -6.62 17.37 25.36
CA TYR A 41 -7.02 18.56 24.59
C TYR A 41 -8.45 18.45 24.04
N ASN A 42 -9.18 17.38 24.38
CA ASN A 42 -10.50 17.15 23.83
C ASN A 42 -11.58 17.98 24.55
N ASN A 43 -12.06 19.00 23.87
CA ASN A 43 -13.27 19.74 24.19
C ASN A 43 -14.37 19.45 23.18
N HIS A 44 -14.69 18.16 22.98
CA HIS A 44 -15.66 17.67 21.99
C HIS A 44 -15.25 17.84 20.51
N ASP A 45 -14.03 18.31 20.23
CA ASP A 45 -13.46 18.44 18.89
C ASP A 45 -12.11 17.73 18.78
N TRP A 46 -12.14 16.51 18.27
CA TRP A 46 -10.92 15.70 18.07
C TRP A 46 -9.96 16.31 17.04
N ILE A 47 -10.47 17.06 16.04
CA ILE A 47 -9.62 17.71 15.05
C ILE A 47 -8.76 18.79 15.69
N ALA A 48 -9.36 19.63 16.53
CA ALA A 48 -8.64 20.63 17.30
C ALA A 48 -7.69 19.99 18.32
N ALA A 49 -8.12 18.92 18.99
CA ALA A 49 -7.30 18.17 19.94
C ALA A 49 -6.03 17.61 19.32
N PHE A 50 -6.12 16.96 18.14
CA PHE A 50 -4.94 16.48 17.44
C PHE A 50 -4.01 17.58 16.98
N LYS A 51 -4.52 18.71 16.48
CA LYS A 51 -3.70 19.86 16.09
C LYS A 51 -2.90 20.40 17.27
N GLN A 52 -3.56 20.56 18.42
CA GLN A 52 -2.90 21.03 19.63
C GLN A 52 -1.89 20.01 20.16
N ALA A 53 -2.26 18.74 20.22
CA ALA A 53 -1.36 17.66 20.64
C ALA A 53 -0.09 17.59 19.77
N PHE A 54 -0.22 17.71 18.44
CA PHE A 54 0.93 17.78 17.55
C PHE A 54 1.73 19.07 17.67
N ALA A 55 1.14 20.17 18.08
CA ALA A 55 1.90 21.39 18.36
C ALA A 55 2.83 21.23 19.58
N GLU A 56 2.41 20.45 20.57
CA GLU A 56 3.11 20.32 21.85
C GLU A 56 3.99 19.06 21.96
N GLY A 57 3.62 17.95 21.29
CA GLY A 57 4.29 16.66 21.40
C GLY A 57 4.97 16.21 20.12
N ASP A 58 6.02 15.42 20.25
CA ASP A 58 6.67 14.71 19.14
C ASP A 58 6.00 13.37 18.88
N THR A 59 5.42 12.78 19.93
CA THR A 59 4.56 11.61 19.85
C THR A 59 3.19 11.93 20.45
N VAL A 60 2.15 11.82 19.61
CA VAL A 60 0.76 11.97 20.02
C VAL A 60 0.16 10.57 20.18
N VAL A 61 -0.39 10.29 21.36
CA VAL A 61 -0.96 9.00 21.70
C VAL A 61 -2.48 9.06 21.71
N VAL A 62 -3.11 8.09 21.05
CA VAL A 62 -4.51 7.74 21.28
C VAL A 62 -4.52 6.59 22.30
N PRO A 63 -4.92 6.79 23.54
CA PRO A 63 -4.87 5.77 24.59
C PRO A 63 -5.72 4.54 24.28
N ALA A 64 -5.37 3.41 24.89
CA ALA A 64 -6.20 2.20 24.87
C ALA A 64 -7.60 2.49 25.44
N GLY A 65 -8.62 1.89 24.86
CA GLY A 65 -10.01 2.11 25.25
C GLY A 65 -10.63 3.41 24.73
N LEU A 66 -9.83 4.38 24.30
CA LEU A 66 -10.35 5.63 23.74
C LEU A 66 -10.78 5.44 22.29
N THR A 67 -11.91 6.03 21.92
CA THR A 67 -12.34 6.18 20.53
C THR A 67 -12.46 7.67 20.19
N CYS A 68 -11.67 8.14 19.24
CA CYS A 68 -11.79 9.47 18.66
C CYS A 68 -12.74 9.40 17.46
N GLU A 69 -13.92 9.94 17.61
CA GLU A 69 -14.99 9.87 16.59
C GLU A 69 -15.11 11.17 15.78
N ASN A 70 -15.91 11.13 14.71
CA ASN A 70 -16.23 12.29 13.86
C ASN A 70 -15.02 12.97 13.21
N ILE A 71 -13.96 12.21 12.94
CA ILE A 71 -12.84 12.72 12.15
C ILE A 71 -13.29 12.83 10.70
N ASN A 72 -13.63 14.04 10.25
CA ASN A 72 -14.30 14.28 8.97
C ASN A 72 -13.52 15.18 8.00
N THR A 73 -12.29 15.55 8.35
CA THR A 73 -11.41 16.38 7.52
C THR A 73 -9.95 15.93 7.66
N GLY A 74 -9.05 16.66 6.98
CA GLY A 74 -7.61 16.39 7.03
C GLY A 74 -6.93 16.93 8.29
N ILE A 75 -6.16 16.08 8.95
CA ILE A 75 -5.26 16.42 10.06
C ILE A 75 -3.84 16.19 9.56
N PHE A 76 -3.00 17.23 9.58
CA PHE A 76 -1.60 17.11 9.18
C PHE A 76 -0.77 16.61 10.35
N ILE A 77 0.01 15.56 10.12
CA ILE A 77 1.08 15.14 11.03
C ILE A 77 2.32 15.90 10.60
N PRO A 78 2.87 16.81 11.42
CA PRO A 78 4.07 17.57 11.07
C PRO A 78 5.30 16.68 10.91
N ASP A 79 6.32 17.17 10.21
CA ASP A 79 7.56 16.43 9.92
C ASP A 79 8.17 15.77 11.17
N GLY A 80 8.56 14.52 11.01
CA GLY A 80 9.23 13.73 12.04
C GLY A 80 8.34 13.26 13.19
N LYS A 81 7.08 13.68 13.27
CA LYS A 81 6.21 13.33 14.39
C LYS A 81 5.56 11.97 14.26
N THR A 82 5.18 11.42 15.40
CA THR A 82 4.59 10.09 15.52
C THR A 82 3.16 10.17 16.04
N LEU A 83 2.24 9.48 15.37
CA LEU A 83 0.90 9.15 15.87
C LEU A 83 0.92 7.71 16.36
N LEU A 84 0.77 7.50 17.67
CA LEU A 84 0.71 6.20 18.32
C LEU A 84 -0.75 5.88 18.68
N ILE A 85 -1.31 4.84 18.06
CA ILE A 85 -2.70 4.46 18.22
C ILE A 85 -2.78 3.18 19.03
N ARG A 86 -3.29 3.24 20.25
CA ARG A 86 -3.63 2.10 21.11
C ARG A 86 -5.13 1.89 21.21
N GLY A 87 -5.91 2.93 20.93
CA GLY A 87 -7.35 2.95 20.87
C GLY A 87 -7.89 2.94 19.45
N ALA A 88 -8.94 3.70 19.17
CA ALA A 88 -9.60 3.74 17.88
C ALA A 88 -9.74 5.16 17.32
N LEU A 89 -9.61 5.26 16.00
CA LEU A 89 -9.96 6.46 15.23
C LEU A 89 -11.16 6.12 14.33
N LYS A 90 -12.19 6.93 14.38
CA LYS A 90 -13.38 6.79 13.53
C LYS A 90 -13.64 8.04 12.71
N GLY A 91 -13.79 7.86 11.43
CA GLY A 91 -14.17 8.91 10.49
C GLY A 91 -15.47 8.61 9.76
N ASN A 92 -15.85 9.52 8.88
CA ASN A 92 -17.02 9.40 8.01
C ASN A 92 -16.65 9.10 6.54
N GLY A 93 -15.39 8.71 6.28
CA GLY A 93 -14.85 8.48 4.93
C GLY A 93 -14.20 9.73 4.28
N ARG A 94 -14.31 10.90 4.89
CA ARG A 94 -13.59 12.12 4.47
C ARG A 94 -12.41 12.43 5.37
N GLY A 95 -12.37 11.82 6.56
CA GLY A 95 -11.29 11.97 7.53
C GLY A 95 -9.98 11.40 7.01
N ARG A 96 -8.90 12.15 7.20
CA ARG A 96 -7.56 11.67 6.83
C ARG A 96 -6.48 12.21 7.76
N PHE A 97 -5.44 11.42 7.96
CA PHE A 97 -4.19 11.90 8.52
C PHE A 97 -3.17 12.03 7.40
N VAL A 98 -2.64 13.24 7.20
CA VAL A 98 -1.70 13.55 6.13
C VAL A 98 -0.29 13.48 6.68
N LEU A 99 0.48 12.46 6.24
CA LEU A 99 1.83 12.21 6.69
C LEU A 99 2.82 13.03 5.85
N GLN A 100 3.55 13.91 6.51
CA GLN A 100 4.65 14.68 5.93
C GLN A 100 5.99 13.90 6.05
N GLU A 101 7.14 14.58 5.86
CA GLU A 101 8.46 13.94 5.90
C GLU A 101 8.73 13.27 7.27
N GLY A 102 9.22 12.03 7.25
CA GLY A 102 9.63 11.30 8.46
C GLY A 102 8.52 10.91 9.42
N CYS A 103 7.24 11.10 9.05
CA CYS A 103 6.11 10.82 9.93
C CYS A 103 5.92 9.33 10.18
N LYS A 104 5.44 9.01 11.38
CA LYS A 104 5.12 7.64 11.77
C LYS A 104 3.69 7.52 12.25
N VAL A 105 2.98 6.47 11.79
CA VAL A 105 1.70 6.04 12.35
C VAL A 105 1.86 4.60 12.81
N ILE A 106 1.73 4.39 14.10
CA ILE A 106 2.02 3.09 14.75
C ILE A 106 0.80 2.64 15.50
N GLY A 107 0.31 1.43 15.20
CA GLY A 107 -0.69 0.76 16.01
C GLY A 107 -0.02 -0.16 17.03
N GLU A 108 -0.51 -0.13 18.26
CA GLU A 108 -0.12 -1.03 19.34
C GLU A 108 -1.37 -1.62 20.00
N GLY A 109 -1.30 -2.88 20.40
CA GLY A 109 -2.42 -3.57 21.04
C GLY A 109 -3.64 -3.61 20.14
N GLU A 110 -4.71 -2.91 20.51
CA GLU A 110 -5.97 -2.83 19.77
C GLU A 110 -6.04 -1.63 18.80
N GLY A 111 -4.91 -1.01 18.50
CA GLY A 111 -4.82 0.18 17.63
C GLY A 111 -5.51 -0.02 16.28
N ARG A 112 -6.57 0.77 16.04
CA ARG A 112 -7.38 0.60 14.83
C ARG A 112 -7.89 1.91 14.25
N THR A 113 -8.19 1.88 12.94
CA THR A 113 -8.87 2.97 12.23
C THR A 113 -10.11 2.46 11.52
N HIS A 114 -11.14 3.27 11.44
CA HIS A 114 -12.36 2.98 10.68
C HIS A 114 -12.80 4.20 9.87
N ASN A 115 -13.00 4.03 8.57
CA ASN A 115 -13.37 5.10 7.63
C ASN A 115 -12.40 6.31 7.64
N ILE A 116 -11.11 6.04 7.78
CA ILE A 116 -10.05 7.06 7.78
C ILE A 116 -8.98 6.67 6.75
N THR A 117 -8.50 7.65 6.02
CA THR A 117 -7.37 7.50 5.10
C THR A 117 -6.06 7.97 5.74
N LEU A 118 -5.02 7.17 5.70
CA LEU A 118 -3.64 7.62 5.91
C LEU A 118 -3.06 8.10 4.57
N ASP A 119 -2.87 9.39 4.43
CA ASP A 119 -2.47 10.05 3.18
C ASP A 119 -0.96 10.36 3.24
N VAL A 120 -0.14 9.51 2.60
CA VAL A 120 1.31 9.63 2.61
C VAL A 120 1.76 10.61 1.54
N ARG A 121 2.43 11.67 1.98
CA ARG A 121 2.94 12.74 1.11
C ARG A 121 4.42 13.04 1.28
N GLY A 122 5.07 12.48 2.27
CA GLY A 122 6.48 12.68 2.57
C GLY A 122 7.31 11.41 2.38
N SER A 123 8.63 11.58 2.39
CA SER A 123 9.61 10.49 2.47
C SER A 123 9.78 9.98 3.90
N ASP A 124 10.46 8.85 4.06
CA ASP A 124 10.81 8.26 5.37
C ASP A 124 9.59 8.00 6.27
N CYS A 125 8.41 7.84 5.66
CA CYS A 125 7.16 7.57 6.39
C CYS A 125 7.05 6.11 6.78
N VAL A 126 6.53 5.86 7.99
CA VAL A 126 6.30 4.53 8.56
C VAL A 126 4.85 4.37 8.97
N ILE A 127 4.19 3.32 8.47
CA ILE A 127 2.87 2.87 8.91
C ILE A 127 3.01 1.42 9.34
N LYS A 128 2.69 1.09 10.60
CA LYS A 128 2.81 -0.30 11.04
C LYS A 128 1.85 -0.68 12.17
N GLY A 129 1.54 -1.97 12.24
CA GLY A 129 0.84 -2.57 13.39
C GLY A 129 -0.64 -2.20 13.51
N LEU A 130 -1.28 -1.70 12.46
CA LEU A 130 -2.66 -1.20 12.50
C LEU A 130 -3.67 -2.20 11.95
N ALA A 131 -4.82 -2.30 12.61
CA ALA A 131 -6.05 -2.81 12.01
C ALA A 131 -6.85 -1.66 11.36
N MET A 132 -7.21 -1.81 10.09
CA MET A 132 -7.85 -0.73 9.33
C MET A 132 -9.11 -1.28 8.63
N SER A 133 -10.18 -0.50 8.66
CA SER A 133 -11.42 -0.88 7.96
C SER A 133 -12.19 0.35 7.49
N GLY A 134 -13.14 0.13 6.60
CA GLY A 134 -14.01 1.21 6.15
C GLY A 134 -15.02 0.71 5.14
N PHE A 135 -16.08 1.46 4.94
CA PHE A 135 -17.12 1.15 3.96
C PHE A 135 -17.12 2.17 2.82
N GLY A 136 -17.68 1.75 1.68
CA GLY A 136 -17.80 2.63 0.53
C GLY A 136 -16.46 2.95 -0.12
N PRO A 137 -16.26 4.17 -0.65
CA PRO A 137 -15.10 4.50 -1.49
C PRO A 137 -13.81 4.80 -0.71
N VAL A 138 -13.71 4.37 0.55
CA VAL A 138 -12.56 4.73 1.41
C VAL A 138 -11.34 3.90 1.06
N THR A 139 -10.27 4.57 0.68
CA THR A 139 -8.92 4.01 0.58
C THR A 139 -8.23 4.15 1.94
N GLN A 140 -7.68 3.05 2.47
CA GLN A 140 -7.09 3.09 3.81
C GLN A 140 -5.73 3.80 3.83
N ILE A 141 -4.85 3.47 2.88
CA ILE A 141 -3.56 4.14 2.71
C ILE A 141 -3.47 4.67 1.29
N TYR A 142 -3.33 5.97 1.16
CA TYR A 142 -3.12 6.64 -0.11
C TYR A 142 -1.69 7.17 -0.19
N ILE A 143 -0.98 6.87 -1.27
CA ILE A 143 0.38 7.33 -1.52
C ILE A 143 0.36 8.19 -2.76
N GLY A 144 0.59 9.49 -2.59
CA GLY A 144 0.52 10.42 -3.72
C GLY A 144 0.50 11.88 -3.29
N GLY A 145 -0.04 12.72 -4.16
CA GLY A 145 -0.18 14.15 -3.91
C GLY A 145 -0.27 14.94 -5.21
N LYS A 146 -0.63 16.21 -5.10
CA LYS A 146 -0.80 17.10 -6.26
C LYS A 146 0.50 17.79 -6.68
N LYS A 147 1.51 17.83 -5.81
CA LYS A 147 2.77 18.52 -6.10
C LYS A 147 3.83 17.53 -6.56
N PRO A 148 4.64 17.84 -7.57
CA PRO A 148 5.74 16.99 -8.00
C PRO A 148 6.73 16.75 -6.86
N ARG A 149 7.03 15.47 -6.60
CA ARG A 149 8.02 15.06 -5.60
C ARG A 149 8.49 13.63 -5.81
N VAL A 150 9.63 13.31 -5.25
CA VAL A 150 10.11 11.94 -5.10
C VAL A 150 9.99 11.55 -3.63
N MET A 151 9.09 10.63 -3.33
CA MET A 151 8.94 10.04 -2.00
C MET A 151 9.92 8.88 -1.87
N ARG A 152 10.65 8.81 -0.76
CA ARG A 152 11.66 7.79 -0.51
C ARG A 152 11.41 7.02 0.78
N ASN A 153 11.90 5.78 0.83
CA ASN A 153 12.00 4.98 2.06
C ASN A 153 10.65 4.80 2.79
N LEU A 154 9.61 4.47 2.05
CA LEU A 154 8.30 4.20 2.64
C LEU A 154 8.29 2.81 3.29
N LEU A 155 7.81 2.69 4.51
CA LEU A 155 7.60 1.41 5.20
C LEU A 155 6.13 1.26 5.60
N ILE A 156 5.49 0.22 5.08
CA ILE A 156 4.16 -0.24 5.51
C ILE A 156 4.33 -1.69 5.97
N ASP A 157 4.12 -1.94 7.26
CA ASP A 157 4.45 -3.24 7.84
C ASP A 157 3.42 -3.70 8.86
N ARG A 158 3.05 -4.98 8.82
CA ARG A 158 2.14 -5.61 9.79
C ARG A 158 0.82 -4.86 9.96
N ILE A 159 0.17 -4.57 8.84
CA ILE A 159 -1.19 -4.03 8.85
C ILE A 159 -2.20 -5.13 8.51
N ALA A 160 -3.41 -4.97 9.02
CA ALA A 160 -4.55 -5.77 8.63
C ALA A 160 -5.64 -4.84 8.08
N VAL A 161 -6.03 -5.00 6.82
CA VAL A 161 -7.06 -4.17 6.20
C VAL A 161 -8.22 -5.03 5.75
N SER A 162 -9.43 -4.62 6.12
CA SER A 162 -10.65 -5.31 5.70
C SER A 162 -11.80 -4.34 5.43
N GLN A 163 -12.77 -4.78 4.62
CA GLN A 163 -14.01 -4.04 4.34
C GLN A 163 -13.74 -2.59 3.85
N ALA A 164 -12.80 -2.42 2.94
CA ALA A 164 -12.44 -1.12 2.36
C ALA A 164 -12.57 -1.15 0.83
N ASN A 165 -12.43 0.00 0.19
CA ASN A 165 -12.30 0.05 -1.27
C ASN A 165 -10.91 -0.49 -1.66
N TYR A 166 -9.86 0.29 -1.46
CA TYR A 166 -8.47 -0.14 -1.60
C TYR A 166 -7.81 -0.20 -0.23
N ALA A 167 -6.98 -1.22 0.01
CA ALA A 167 -6.15 -1.19 1.21
C ALA A 167 -5.00 -0.19 1.03
N ILE A 168 -4.26 -0.29 -0.06
CA ILE A 168 -3.17 0.62 -0.41
C ILE A 168 -3.37 1.06 -1.86
N LEU A 169 -3.49 2.36 -2.08
CA LEU A 169 -3.53 2.96 -3.41
C LEU A 169 -2.40 3.96 -3.57
N ARG A 170 -1.47 3.64 -4.45
CA ARG A 170 -0.49 4.61 -4.95
C ARG A 170 -1.00 5.16 -6.27
N GLN A 171 -1.26 6.46 -6.31
CA GLN A 171 -1.72 7.13 -7.50
C GLN A 171 -1.28 8.61 -7.50
N GLY A 172 -0.90 9.11 -8.66
CA GLY A 172 -0.57 10.53 -8.82
C GLY A 172 0.43 10.77 -9.94
N PHE A 173 0.02 11.59 -10.91
CA PHE A 173 0.75 11.84 -12.16
C PHE A 173 2.07 12.61 -12.00
N HIS A 174 2.32 13.23 -10.85
CA HIS A 174 3.49 14.08 -10.64
C HIS A 174 4.42 13.58 -9.55
N ASN A 175 4.14 12.40 -8.99
CA ASN A 175 4.91 11.87 -7.88
C ASN A 175 5.64 10.61 -8.31
N GLN A 176 6.84 10.42 -7.80
CA GLN A 176 7.60 9.20 -7.88
C GLN A 176 7.75 8.57 -6.51
N VAL A 177 7.89 7.25 -6.46
CA VAL A 177 8.33 6.53 -5.28
C VAL A 177 9.65 5.84 -5.58
N ASP A 178 10.66 6.13 -4.77
CA ASP A 178 11.98 5.52 -4.84
C ASP A 178 12.31 4.85 -3.50
N GLY A 179 12.01 3.58 -3.41
CA GLY A 179 12.12 2.82 -2.18
C GLY A 179 10.81 2.73 -1.40
N ALA A 180 10.13 1.59 -1.50
CA ALA A 180 9.00 1.25 -0.67
C ALA A 180 9.11 -0.21 -0.21
N ARG A 181 8.72 -0.46 1.05
CA ARG A 181 8.60 -1.80 1.60
C ARG A 181 7.20 -1.97 2.17
N ILE A 182 6.45 -2.90 1.61
CA ILE A 182 5.12 -3.29 2.07
C ILE A 182 5.24 -4.74 2.48
N THR A 183 5.13 -5.02 3.77
CA THR A 183 5.50 -6.35 4.29
C THR A 183 4.53 -6.86 5.36
N ASN A 184 4.48 -8.18 5.52
CA ASN A 184 3.86 -8.87 6.67
C ASN A 184 2.39 -8.47 6.91
N SER A 185 1.57 -8.31 5.87
CA SER A 185 0.25 -7.71 6.01
C SER A 185 -0.88 -8.64 5.54
N LYS A 186 -2.10 -8.37 5.99
CA LYS A 186 -3.30 -9.13 5.64
C LYS A 186 -4.34 -8.20 5.02
N PHE A 187 -4.89 -8.64 3.89
CA PHE A 187 -5.90 -7.88 3.16
C PHE A 187 -7.11 -8.77 2.87
N SER A 188 -8.31 -8.33 3.22
CA SER A 188 -9.49 -9.15 2.98
C SER A 188 -10.77 -8.34 2.78
N HIS A 189 -11.73 -8.92 2.05
CA HIS A 189 -13.06 -8.34 1.83
C HIS A 189 -13.00 -6.91 1.29
N LEU A 190 -12.20 -6.69 0.25
CA LEU A 190 -12.04 -5.37 -0.37
C LEU A 190 -12.94 -5.22 -1.58
N GLN A 191 -13.41 -4.01 -1.81
CA GLN A 191 -14.26 -3.69 -2.96
C GLN A 191 -13.43 -3.45 -4.22
N GLY A 192 -12.26 -2.83 -4.08
CA GLY A 192 -11.24 -2.67 -5.10
C GLY A 192 -10.11 -3.66 -4.90
N ASP A 193 -8.89 -3.23 -5.16
CA ASP A 193 -7.71 -4.08 -5.08
C ASP A 193 -7.04 -3.99 -3.70
N ALA A 194 -6.21 -4.97 -3.34
CA ALA A 194 -5.53 -4.91 -2.06
C ALA A 194 -4.36 -3.92 -2.11
N ILE A 195 -3.46 -4.07 -3.07
CA ILE A 195 -2.39 -3.11 -3.31
C ILE A 195 -2.50 -2.69 -4.78
N GLU A 196 -2.86 -1.44 -5.01
CA GLU A 196 -2.94 -0.84 -6.34
C GLU A 196 -1.84 0.21 -6.47
N TRP A 197 -0.78 -0.15 -7.19
CA TRP A 197 0.32 0.75 -7.56
C TRP A 197 0.09 1.26 -8.96
N ASN A 198 -0.77 2.26 -9.09
CA ASN A 198 -1.30 2.73 -10.35
C ASN A 198 -0.63 4.02 -10.82
N VAL A 199 -0.54 4.18 -12.13
CA VAL A 199 0.03 5.38 -12.76
C VAL A 199 1.46 5.64 -12.25
N ALA A 200 2.27 4.58 -12.18
CA ALA A 200 3.66 4.71 -11.76
C ALA A 200 4.47 5.46 -12.83
N ILE A 201 5.13 6.54 -12.42
CA ILE A 201 6.02 7.31 -13.28
C ILE A 201 7.44 7.10 -12.76
N ASN A 202 8.14 6.10 -13.31
CA ASN A 202 9.50 5.75 -12.92
C ASN A 202 9.64 5.39 -11.42
N ASP A 203 8.58 4.83 -10.85
CA ASP A 203 8.61 4.29 -9.50
C ASP A 203 9.55 3.08 -9.46
N ARG A 204 10.32 2.93 -8.39
CA ARG A 204 11.37 1.91 -8.33
C ARG A 204 11.76 1.52 -6.92
N ASN A 205 12.55 0.43 -6.84
CA ASN A 205 13.09 -0.10 -5.58
C ASN A 205 11.98 -0.49 -4.60
N ILE A 206 11.01 -1.28 -5.08
CA ILE A 206 9.79 -1.63 -4.33
C ILE A 206 9.89 -3.10 -3.89
N LEU A 207 9.65 -3.37 -2.62
CA LEU A 207 9.47 -4.70 -2.08
C LEU A 207 8.04 -4.86 -1.55
N ILE A 208 7.33 -5.84 -2.08
CA ILE A 208 6.01 -6.27 -1.60
C ILE A 208 6.15 -7.74 -1.21
N SER A 209 6.04 -8.07 0.08
CA SER A 209 6.26 -9.45 0.49
C SER A 209 5.50 -9.86 1.74
N ASP A 210 5.33 -11.19 1.87
CA ASP A 210 4.80 -11.82 3.08
C ASP A 210 3.35 -11.41 3.37
N HIS A 211 2.48 -11.53 2.36
CA HIS A 211 1.08 -11.15 2.46
C HIS A 211 0.12 -12.34 2.39
N VAL A 212 -0.99 -12.20 3.12
CA VAL A 212 -2.19 -13.01 2.94
C VAL A 212 -3.29 -12.11 2.37
N ILE A 213 -3.85 -12.52 1.22
CA ILE A 213 -4.84 -11.74 0.45
C ILE A 213 -6.05 -12.63 0.21
N ASP A 214 -7.22 -12.19 0.62
CA ASP A 214 -8.43 -13.00 0.43
C ASP A 214 -9.65 -12.14 0.09
N ASN A 215 -10.50 -12.66 -0.77
CA ASN A 215 -11.78 -12.08 -1.11
C ASN A 215 -11.68 -10.61 -1.58
N ILE A 216 -11.02 -10.44 -2.71
CA ILE A 216 -10.83 -9.14 -3.36
C ILE A 216 -11.92 -8.94 -4.41
N ASN A 217 -12.52 -7.75 -4.46
CA ASN A 217 -13.68 -7.43 -5.27
C ASN A 217 -14.96 -8.19 -4.83
N CYS A 218 -15.15 -8.30 -3.53
CA CYS A 218 -16.25 -9.06 -2.93
C CYS A 218 -17.63 -8.39 -3.03
N THR A 219 -17.83 -7.34 -3.84
CA THR A 219 -19.07 -6.58 -3.79
C THR A 219 -19.82 -6.39 -5.09
N ASN A 220 -21.08 -6.72 -5.01
CA ASN A 220 -22.29 -5.96 -5.42
C ASN A 220 -22.36 -5.51 -6.87
N GLY A 221 -21.74 -6.17 -7.84
CA GLY A 221 -21.97 -5.90 -9.26
C GLY A 221 -21.40 -4.58 -9.78
N LYS A 222 -20.61 -3.86 -9.00
CA LYS A 222 -19.75 -2.78 -9.52
C LYS A 222 -18.50 -3.39 -10.14
N ILE A 223 -18.08 -2.84 -11.27
CA ILE A 223 -16.92 -3.32 -12.01
C ILE A 223 -15.67 -2.87 -11.28
N ASN A 224 -15.08 -3.77 -10.51
CA ASN A 224 -13.75 -3.61 -9.93
C ASN A 224 -12.80 -4.62 -10.59
N TRP A 225 -11.51 -4.36 -10.52
CA TRP A 225 -10.53 -5.20 -11.18
C TRP A 225 -10.32 -6.54 -10.47
N GLY A 226 -10.48 -6.59 -9.15
CA GLY A 226 -10.34 -7.81 -8.35
C GLY A 226 -8.90 -8.30 -8.27
N ILE A 227 -7.94 -7.38 -8.17
CA ILE A 227 -6.51 -7.65 -8.17
C ILE A 227 -6.00 -7.69 -6.74
N GLY A 228 -5.21 -8.71 -6.42
CA GLY A 228 -4.50 -8.75 -5.14
C GLY A 228 -3.41 -7.69 -5.08
N ILE A 229 -2.43 -7.74 -5.99
CA ILE A 229 -1.31 -6.81 -6.09
C ILE A 229 -1.20 -6.35 -7.53
N GLY A 230 -1.51 -5.09 -7.80
CA GLY A 230 -1.34 -4.44 -9.10
C GLY A 230 -0.15 -3.50 -9.10
N LEU A 231 0.72 -3.60 -10.10
CA LEU A 231 1.84 -2.69 -10.34
C LEU A 231 1.77 -2.23 -11.79
N ALA A 232 1.26 -1.03 -12.02
CA ALA A 232 1.04 -0.50 -13.36
C ALA A 232 1.84 0.79 -13.61
N GLY A 233 2.67 0.77 -14.64
CA GLY A 233 3.18 1.97 -15.28
C GLY A 233 2.07 2.69 -16.03
N SER A 234 2.17 3.99 -16.18
CA SER A 234 1.14 4.78 -16.85
C SER A 234 1.32 4.80 -18.37
N THR A 235 0.23 4.61 -19.09
CA THR A 235 0.14 4.87 -20.51
C THR A 235 -0.70 6.12 -20.84
N TYR A 236 -1.22 6.78 -19.81
CA TYR A 236 -2.20 7.88 -20.00
C TYR A 236 -1.57 9.26 -20.16
N ASP A 237 -0.29 9.41 -19.85
CA ASP A 237 0.40 10.70 -19.98
C ASP A 237 1.34 10.66 -21.18
N ASN A 238 0.93 11.28 -22.27
CA ASN A 238 1.73 11.40 -23.49
C ASN A 238 2.97 12.29 -23.29
N ASP A 239 3.04 13.08 -22.22
CA ASP A 239 4.15 13.99 -21.93
C ASP A 239 5.40 13.26 -21.43
N TYR A 240 5.27 11.99 -20.95
CA TYR A 240 6.37 11.23 -20.38
C TYR A 240 6.40 9.74 -20.82
N PRO A 241 6.36 9.43 -22.11
CA PRO A 241 6.20 8.03 -22.57
C PRO A 241 7.34 7.10 -22.13
N GLU A 242 8.55 7.60 -21.95
CA GLU A 242 9.71 6.79 -21.54
C GLU A 242 9.81 6.57 -20.02
N GLN A 243 9.09 7.34 -19.22
CA GLN A 243 9.15 7.31 -17.76
C GLN A 243 8.01 6.53 -17.11
N GLN A 244 7.03 6.11 -17.90
CA GLN A 244 5.80 5.47 -17.44
C GLN A 244 6.00 3.99 -17.09
N THR A 245 6.98 3.70 -16.29
CA THR A 245 7.31 2.34 -15.88
C THR A 245 7.42 2.21 -14.38
N VAL A 246 7.10 1.01 -13.87
CA VAL A 246 7.51 0.55 -12.55
C VAL A 246 8.70 -0.37 -12.72
N LYS A 247 9.77 -0.18 -11.95
CA LYS A 247 11.02 -0.94 -12.15
C LYS A 247 11.76 -1.29 -10.86
N ASN A 248 12.65 -2.27 -10.97
CA ASN A 248 13.46 -2.76 -9.84
C ASN A 248 12.57 -3.11 -8.65
N PHE A 249 11.65 -4.04 -8.81
CA PHE A 249 10.77 -4.45 -7.73
C PHE A 249 10.76 -5.97 -7.50
N VAL A 250 10.37 -6.35 -6.32
CA VAL A 250 10.18 -7.75 -5.93
C VAL A 250 8.79 -7.92 -5.32
N VAL A 251 8.05 -8.91 -5.83
CA VAL A 251 6.83 -9.44 -5.20
C VAL A 251 7.13 -10.87 -4.76
N ALA A 252 7.04 -11.16 -3.46
CA ALA A 252 7.44 -12.46 -2.95
C ALA A 252 6.60 -12.95 -1.76
N ASN A 253 6.46 -14.28 -1.63
CA ASN A 253 5.81 -14.93 -0.49
C ASN A 253 4.35 -14.46 -0.33
N ILE A 254 3.57 -14.53 -1.41
CA ILE A 254 2.17 -14.13 -1.40
C ILE A 254 1.28 -15.36 -1.39
N THR A 255 0.39 -15.44 -0.43
CA THR A 255 -0.72 -16.41 -0.44
C THR A 255 -2.01 -15.66 -0.70
N GLY A 256 -2.76 -16.06 -1.70
CA GLY A 256 -4.00 -15.38 -2.06
C GLY A 256 -5.11 -16.31 -2.51
N SER A 257 -6.35 -15.87 -2.26
CA SER A 257 -7.56 -16.59 -2.67
C SER A 257 -8.71 -15.65 -3.00
N ASN A 258 -9.70 -16.19 -3.72
CA ASN A 258 -10.93 -15.46 -4.03
C ASN A 258 -10.67 -14.09 -4.68
N CYS A 259 -9.84 -14.07 -5.69
CA CYS A 259 -9.56 -12.88 -6.50
C CYS A 259 -9.49 -13.26 -7.98
N ARG A 260 -9.53 -12.27 -8.86
CA ARG A 260 -9.43 -12.52 -10.30
C ARG A 260 -7.98 -12.66 -10.75
N GLN A 261 -7.11 -11.80 -10.27
CA GLN A 261 -5.67 -11.87 -10.49
C GLN A 261 -4.96 -11.63 -9.15
N LEU A 262 -4.06 -12.54 -8.77
CA LEU A 262 -3.36 -12.34 -7.51
C LEU A 262 -2.20 -11.35 -7.65
N VAL A 263 -1.44 -11.44 -8.73
CA VAL A 263 -0.40 -10.46 -9.07
C VAL A 263 -0.61 -10.01 -10.52
N HIS A 264 -0.62 -8.70 -10.73
CA HIS A 264 -0.81 -8.06 -12.02
C HIS A 264 0.30 -7.02 -12.24
N VAL A 265 0.98 -7.07 -13.38
CA VAL A 265 2.02 -6.11 -13.73
C VAL A 265 1.82 -5.58 -15.15
N GLU A 266 1.78 -4.27 -15.29
CA GLU A 266 1.76 -3.57 -16.57
C GLU A 266 2.95 -2.62 -16.70
N ASN A 267 3.62 -2.66 -17.86
CA ASN A 267 4.76 -1.81 -18.16
C ASN A 267 5.87 -1.87 -17.07
N GLY A 268 6.10 -3.08 -16.54
CA GLY A 268 7.13 -3.32 -15.54
C GLY A 268 8.49 -3.67 -16.15
N LYS A 269 9.58 -3.26 -15.50
CA LYS A 269 10.96 -3.59 -15.94
C LYS A 269 11.83 -4.02 -14.76
N HIS A 270 12.69 -5.02 -15.01
CA HIS A 270 13.70 -5.49 -14.05
C HIS A 270 13.08 -5.92 -12.71
N PHE A 271 12.25 -6.96 -12.72
CA PHE A 271 11.56 -7.40 -11.52
C PHE A 271 11.58 -8.92 -11.30
N VAL A 272 11.27 -9.30 -10.07
CA VAL A 272 11.14 -10.70 -9.66
C VAL A 272 9.79 -10.90 -8.98
N ILE A 273 9.07 -11.94 -9.43
CA ILE A 273 7.87 -12.46 -8.76
C ILE A 273 8.18 -13.90 -8.33
N ARG A 274 8.07 -14.21 -7.03
CA ARG A 274 8.41 -15.55 -6.55
C ARG A 274 7.59 -15.99 -5.34
N ASN A 275 7.46 -17.32 -5.18
CA ASN A 275 6.75 -17.94 -4.06
C ASN A 275 5.31 -17.42 -3.98
N ILE A 276 4.56 -17.55 -5.04
CA ILE A 276 3.16 -17.13 -5.14
C ILE A 276 2.29 -18.36 -5.03
N LYS A 277 1.41 -18.39 -4.05
CA LYS A 277 0.43 -19.45 -3.86
C LYS A 277 -0.97 -18.90 -4.00
N ALA A 278 -1.72 -19.42 -4.97
CA ALA A 278 -3.08 -18.95 -5.23
C ALA A 278 -4.09 -20.11 -5.11
N SER A 279 -5.31 -19.76 -4.77
CA SER A 279 -6.44 -20.67 -4.85
C SER A 279 -7.71 -19.92 -5.23
N ASN A 280 -8.65 -20.61 -5.87
CA ASN A 280 -9.93 -20.04 -6.28
C ASN A 280 -9.77 -18.70 -7.05
N ILE A 281 -8.93 -18.71 -8.07
CA ILE A 281 -8.79 -17.60 -9.02
C ILE A 281 -9.94 -17.71 -10.01
N THR A 282 -10.96 -16.86 -9.89
CA THR A 282 -12.21 -17.02 -10.61
C THR A 282 -12.63 -15.77 -11.38
N PRO A 283 -13.36 -15.96 -12.52
CA PRO A 283 -13.87 -14.84 -13.30
C PRO A 283 -15.08 -14.16 -12.69
N ASP A 284 -15.74 -14.79 -11.72
CA ASP A 284 -17.11 -14.44 -11.32
C ASP A 284 -17.25 -13.09 -10.63
N PHE A 285 -16.15 -12.55 -10.16
CA PHE A 285 -16.15 -11.25 -9.48
C PHE A 285 -16.05 -10.06 -10.43
N SER A 286 -15.68 -10.29 -11.68
CA SER A 286 -15.54 -9.21 -12.67
C SER A 286 -16.31 -9.57 -13.94
N LYS A 287 -17.42 -8.91 -14.18
CA LYS A 287 -18.15 -8.99 -15.45
C LYS A 287 -17.50 -8.16 -16.55
N LYS A 288 -16.31 -7.63 -16.35
CA LYS A 288 -15.61 -6.83 -17.33
C LYS A 288 -15.03 -7.75 -18.41
N ALA A 289 -15.57 -7.64 -19.61
CA ALA A 289 -15.08 -8.41 -20.75
C ALA A 289 -13.60 -8.09 -21.03
N GLY A 290 -12.83 -9.10 -21.37
CA GLY A 290 -11.48 -8.93 -21.90
C GLY A 290 -10.34 -8.92 -20.90
N ILE A 291 -10.58 -9.29 -19.64
CA ILE A 291 -9.51 -9.44 -18.66
C ILE A 291 -9.50 -10.86 -18.12
N ASP A 292 -8.39 -11.55 -18.35
CA ASP A 292 -8.22 -12.94 -17.97
C ASP A 292 -8.00 -13.13 -16.46
N ASN A 293 -8.35 -14.33 -15.99
CA ASN A 293 -8.00 -14.75 -14.64
C ASN A 293 -6.59 -15.28 -14.63
N ALA A 294 -5.83 -14.95 -13.63
CA ALA A 294 -4.48 -15.44 -13.52
C ALA A 294 -3.94 -15.38 -12.08
N THR A 295 -3.11 -16.35 -11.72
CA THR A 295 -2.28 -16.20 -10.53
C THR A 295 -1.30 -15.06 -10.72
N VAL A 296 -0.66 -14.97 -11.90
CA VAL A 296 0.23 -13.87 -12.29
C VAL A 296 -0.11 -13.45 -13.72
N ALA A 297 -0.43 -12.19 -13.92
CA ALA A 297 -0.70 -11.55 -15.21
C ALA A 297 0.36 -10.49 -15.53
N ILE A 298 0.93 -10.54 -16.74
CA ILE A 298 2.03 -9.68 -17.16
C ILE A 298 1.70 -9.05 -18.51
N TYR A 299 1.73 -7.73 -18.59
CA TYR A 299 1.42 -6.96 -19.79
C TYR A 299 2.51 -5.94 -20.11
N GLY A 300 3.07 -5.99 -21.30
CA GLY A 300 4.05 -4.99 -21.77
C GLY A 300 5.32 -4.88 -20.94
N CYS A 301 5.76 -5.98 -20.31
CA CYS A 301 6.86 -6.00 -19.38
C CYS A 301 8.16 -6.51 -20.01
N ASP A 302 9.29 -6.15 -19.43
CA ASP A 302 10.62 -6.49 -19.89
C ASP A 302 11.56 -6.85 -18.74
N ASN A 303 12.51 -7.77 -18.98
CA ASN A 303 13.55 -8.19 -18.04
C ASN A 303 13.00 -8.63 -16.67
N PHE A 304 12.25 -9.73 -16.63
CA PHE A 304 11.67 -10.23 -15.39
C PHE A 304 11.92 -11.73 -15.17
N VAL A 305 11.80 -12.13 -13.90
CA VAL A 305 11.82 -13.53 -13.48
C VAL A 305 10.54 -13.84 -12.72
N ILE A 306 9.89 -14.96 -13.10
CA ILE A 306 8.78 -15.54 -12.36
C ILE A 306 9.21 -16.94 -11.92
N ASP A 307 9.17 -17.20 -10.62
CA ASP A 307 9.65 -18.44 -10.02
C ASP A 307 8.71 -18.92 -8.92
N ASN A 308 8.53 -20.23 -8.83
CA ASN A 308 7.74 -20.90 -7.80
C ASN A 308 6.32 -20.29 -7.64
N VAL A 309 5.51 -20.49 -8.69
CA VAL A 309 4.10 -20.09 -8.72
C VAL A 309 3.24 -21.35 -8.66
N ASP A 310 2.40 -21.45 -7.62
CA ASP A 310 1.49 -22.56 -7.35
C ASP A 310 0.04 -22.09 -7.40
N MET A 311 -0.88 -22.95 -7.96
CA MET A 311 -2.28 -22.62 -8.17
C MET A 311 -3.20 -23.76 -7.74
#